data_cc1e1b936753b38c8537f2a9d056aca3
#
_entry.id   cc1e1b936753b38c8537f2a9d056aca3
#
_cell.length_a   1.000
_cell.length_b   1.000
_cell.length_c   1.000
_cell.angle_alpha   90.00
_cell.angle_beta   90.00
_cell.angle_gamma   90.00
#
_symmetry.space_group_name_H-M   'P 1'
#
loop_
_entity.id
_entity.type
_entity.pdbx_description
1 polymer ?
#
loop_
_entity_poly.entity_id
_entity_poly.type
_entity_poly.pdbx_seq_one_letter_code
_entity_poly.pdbx_strand_id
1 'polypeptide(L)'
;MVLTAEAGLSGEPFAPDSASVDEILPSPNHGERRGYSRPNCIVLHYTGMPTAAAAIALLRNPAAEVSSHYVVEESGRIVQLVPESRRAWHAGASCWRGERDMNSASVGVEVCNAGHDGGLPDFPARQIEAVIALCRDIASRCGVRPERILAHSDIAPGRKRDPGEKFPWRALSAAGVGHWIEPPPPSSQTLLARGHEGPPVRGLQAMLSLYGYDQDTSGVFDARTEAVVAAFQRHFRPERVDGVADVGTVETLKALQSGLRAGPDEFILERCR
;
A
#
# COMPACT_ATOMS: atom_id res chain seq x y z
N MET A 1 41.17 -9.47 -22.65
CA MET A 1 40.13 -8.57 -23.17
C MET A 1 38.79 -9.26 -22.88
N VAL A 2 38.26 -9.05 -21.68
CA VAL A 2 36.97 -9.62 -21.27
C VAL A 2 35.98 -8.44 -21.28
N LEU A 3 35.21 -8.36 -22.35
CA LEU A 3 34.06 -7.44 -22.42
C LEU A 3 32.93 -8.09 -21.64
N THR A 4 32.69 -7.59 -20.44
CA THR A 4 31.54 -7.94 -19.61
C THR A 4 30.30 -7.35 -20.23
N ALA A 5 29.34 -8.22 -20.48
CA ALA A 5 27.98 -7.89 -20.93
C ALA A 5 27.19 -7.22 -19.80
N GLU A 6 27.29 -5.91 -19.64
CA GLU A 6 26.38 -5.07 -18.85
C GLU A 6 25.35 -4.31 -19.71
N ALA A 7 25.20 -4.70 -20.95
CA ALA A 7 24.26 -4.08 -21.88
C ALA A 7 22.86 -4.72 -21.73
N GLY A 8 22.01 -4.18 -20.81
CA GLY A 8 20.60 -4.61 -20.71
C GLY A 8 19.82 -4.21 -19.46
N LEU A 9 20.45 -3.60 -18.46
CA LEU A 9 19.82 -3.29 -17.19
C LEU A 9 19.59 -1.78 -16.92
N SER A 10 19.92 -0.90 -17.84
CA SER A 10 19.85 0.56 -17.61
C SER A 10 18.58 1.15 -18.25
N GLY A 11 17.63 1.54 -17.40
CA GLY A 11 16.62 2.50 -17.81
C GLY A 11 17.25 3.86 -18.15
N GLU A 12 16.49 4.79 -18.76
CA GLU A 12 17.01 6.12 -19.11
C GLU A 12 17.36 6.92 -17.85
N PRO A 13 18.46 7.70 -17.87
CA PRO A 13 18.82 8.58 -16.76
C PRO A 13 17.75 9.64 -16.51
N PHE A 14 17.51 9.97 -15.25
CA PHE A 14 16.58 11.03 -14.85
C PHE A 14 17.08 11.73 -13.57
N ALA A 15 16.53 12.91 -13.26
CA ALA A 15 16.82 13.62 -12.02
C ALA A 15 15.93 13.08 -10.87
N PRO A 16 16.40 13.12 -9.60
CA PRO A 16 15.59 12.67 -8.48
C PRO A 16 14.34 13.55 -8.33
N ASP A 17 13.18 12.92 -8.04
CA ASP A 17 11.92 13.63 -7.78
C ASP A 17 11.85 14.17 -6.35
N SER A 18 12.62 13.61 -5.40
CA SER A 18 12.68 14.01 -4.01
C SER A 18 14.12 14.32 -3.59
N ALA A 19 14.29 15.37 -2.77
CA ALA A 19 15.58 15.70 -2.16
C ALA A 19 16.07 14.64 -1.14
N SER A 20 15.19 13.71 -0.75
CA SER A 20 15.52 12.59 0.15
C SER A 20 16.17 11.40 -0.57
N VAL A 21 16.31 11.45 -1.89
CA VAL A 21 16.92 10.36 -2.68
C VAL A 21 18.43 10.41 -2.57
N ASP A 22 19.01 9.29 -2.14
CA ASP A 22 20.47 9.14 -2.02
C ASP A 22 21.12 8.66 -3.33
N GLU A 23 20.36 7.84 -4.11
CA GLU A 23 20.87 7.27 -5.36
C GLU A 23 19.75 7.03 -6.37
N ILE A 24 20.09 7.11 -7.64
CA ILE A 24 19.22 6.74 -8.76
C ILE A 24 19.81 5.50 -9.44
N LEU A 25 19.01 4.43 -9.50
CA LEU A 25 19.33 3.20 -10.19
C LEU A 25 18.17 2.86 -11.16
N PRO A 26 18.14 3.41 -12.37
CA PRO A 26 16.97 3.31 -13.25
C PRO A 26 16.54 1.88 -13.54
N SER A 27 15.23 1.63 -13.46
CA SER A 27 14.59 0.39 -13.89
C SER A 27 14.00 0.58 -15.30
N PRO A 28 14.12 -0.38 -16.21
CA PRO A 28 13.45 -0.34 -17.52
C PRO A 28 11.94 -0.70 -17.43
N ASN A 29 11.48 -1.22 -16.30
CA ASN A 29 10.14 -1.77 -16.10
C ASN A 29 9.13 -0.67 -15.74
N HIS A 30 8.78 0.18 -16.68
CA HIS A 30 7.77 1.22 -16.49
C HIS A 30 7.08 1.59 -17.81
N GLY A 31 6.01 2.36 -17.72
CA GLY A 31 5.29 2.89 -18.87
C GLY A 31 4.76 4.29 -18.61
N GLU A 32 3.87 4.76 -19.49
CA GLU A 32 3.14 6.00 -19.27
C GLU A 32 2.01 5.81 -18.26
N ARG A 33 1.75 6.82 -17.40
CA ARG A 33 0.55 6.86 -16.57
C ARG A 33 -0.68 7.01 -17.46
N ARG A 34 -1.72 6.23 -17.18
CA ARG A 34 -2.97 6.21 -17.95
C ARG A 34 -4.05 6.92 -17.14
N GLY A 35 -4.59 8.01 -17.69
CA GLY A 35 -5.67 8.78 -17.03
C GLY A 35 -5.23 9.66 -15.86
N TYR A 36 -3.93 9.75 -15.58
CA TYR A 36 -3.38 10.54 -14.48
C TYR A 36 -2.25 11.43 -14.96
N SER A 37 -2.35 12.73 -14.71
CA SER A 37 -1.25 13.69 -14.92
C SER A 37 -0.22 13.63 -13.79
N ARG A 38 -0.62 13.17 -12.60
CA ARG A 38 0.21 12.96 -11.42
C ARG A 38 -0.41 11.86 -10.54
N PRO A 39 0.38 11.16 -9.71
CA PRO A 39 -0.16 10.20 -8.76
C PRO A 39 -1.01 10.90 -7.69
N ASN A 40 -2.00 10.20 -7.15
CA ASN A 40 -2.85 10.65 -6.06
C ASN A 40 -2.91 9.66 -4.90
N CYS A 41 -2.11 8.60 -4.96
CA CYS A 41 -1.94 7.60 -3.92
C CYS A 41 -0.46 7.30 -3.69
N ILE A 42 -0.12 6.79 -2.50
CA ILE A 42 1.14 6.11 -2.21
C ILE A 42 0.78 4.68 -1.79
N VAL A 43 1.48 3.68 -2.35
CA VAL A 43 1.33 2.28 -1.95
C VAL A 43 2.62 1.80 -1.34
N LEU A 44 2.54 1.34 -0.09
CA LEU A 44 3.66 0.82 0.67
C LEU A 44 3.71 -0.71 0.57
N HIS A 45 4.92 -1.20 0.32
CA HIS A 45 5.25 -2.61 0.17
C HIS A 45 6.36 -3.00 1.14
N TYR A 46 6.52 -4.29 1.40
CA TYR A 46 7.81 -4.83 1.77
C TYR A 46 8.39 -5.60 0.58
N THR A 47 9.72 -5.63 0.45
CA THR A 47 10.39 -6.35 -0.66
C THR A 47 10.17 -7.86 -0.62
N GLY A 48 9.95 -8.45 0.56
CA GLY A 48 9.87 -9.90 0.73
C GLY A 48 11.16 -10.63 0.34
N MET A 49 12.29 -9.92 0.37
CA MET A 49 13.59 -10.42 -0.07
C MET A 49 14.63 -10.33 1.04
N PRO A 50 15.66 -11.20 1.04
CA PRO A 50 16.63 -11.24 2.12
C PRO A 50 17.56 -10.03 2.18
N THR A 51 17.73 -9.28 1.08
CA THR A 51 18.60 -8.10 1.03
C THR A 51 18.05 -7.02 0.09
N ALA A 52 18.38 -5.76 0.39
CA ALA A 52 18.07 -4.63 -0.48
C ALA A 52 18.69 -4.79 -1.89
N ALA A 53 19.93 -5.26 -1.97
CA ALA A 53 20.62 -5.48 -3.25
C ALA A 53 19.87 -6.49 -4.14
N ALA A 54 19.36 -7.58 -3.56
CA ALA A 54 18.58 -8.58 -4.29
C ALA A 54 17.24 -7.98 -4.78
N ALA A 55 16.56 -7.19 -3.94
CA ALA A 55 15.32 -6.52 -4.30
C ALA A 55 15.54 -5.51 -5.45
N ILE A 56 16.54 -4.67 -5.35
CA ILE A 56 16.90 -3.69 -6.40
C ILE A 56 17.25 -4.40 -7.70
N ALA A 57 18.03 -5.49 -7.64
CA ALA A 57 18.37 -6.27 -8.83
C ALA A 57 17.13 -6.85 -9.51
N LEU A 58 16.17 -7.40 -8.75
CA LEU A 58 14.90 -7.91 -9.27
C LEU A 58 14.07 -6.80 -9.92
N LEU A 59 13.88 -5.66 -9.22
CA LEU A 59 13.06 -4.54 -9.70
C LEU A 59 13.64 -3.86 -10.94
N ARG A 60 14.92 -4.08 -11.24
CA ARG A 60 15.63 -3.58 -12.43
C ARG A 60 15.80 -4.63 -13.53
N ASN A 61 15.44 -5.87 -13.26
CA ASN A 61 15.53 -6.93 -14.25
C ASN A 61 14.35 -6.83 -15.24
N PRO A 62 14.58 -6.59 -16.55
CA PRO A 62 13.49 -6.49 -17.52
C PRO A 62 12.66 -7.77 -17.64
N ALA A 63 13.25 -8.94 -17.40
CA ALA A 63 12.53 -10.21 -17.46
C ALA A 63 11.58 -10.43 -16.26
N ALA A 64 11.72 -9.66 -15.19
CA ALA A 64 10.84 -9.77 -14.01
C ALA A 64 9.50 -9.04 -14.19
N GLU A 65 9.43 -8.08 -15.12
CA GLU A 65 8.21 -7.28 -15.40
C GLU A 65 7.57 -6.66 -14.15
N VAL A 66 8.40 -6.32 -13.15
CA VAL A 66 8.01 -5.62 -11.92
C VAL A 66 8.97 -4.47 -11.64
N SER A 67 8.49 -3.43 -10.98
CA SER A 67 9.30 -2.30 -10.53
C SER A 67 8.61 -1.56 -9.39
N SER A 68 9.31 -0.62 -8.77
CA SER A 68 8.76 0.37 -7.83
C SER A 68 9.40 1.73 -8.13
N HIS A 69 8.80 2.81 -7.65
CA HIS A 69 9.41 4.12 -7.80
C HIS A 69 10.59 4.27 -6.85
N TYR A 70 10.44 3.79 -5.63
CA TYR A 70 11.45 3.89 -4.57
C TYR A 70 11.70 2.58 -3.87
N VAL A 71 12.92 2.40 -3.39
CA VAL A 71 13.32 1.37 -2.42
C VAL A 71 13.93 2.08 -1.22
N VAL A 72 13.47 1.75 -0.02
CA VAL A 72 14.02 2.25 1.25
C VAL A 72 14.72 1.09 1.96
N GLU A 73 16.05 1.19 2.07
CA GLU A 73 16.88 0.16 2.72
C GLU A 73 16.74 0.22 4.25
N GLU A 74 17.15 -0.84 4.95
CA GLU A 74 17.17 -0.92 6.43
C GLU A 74 18.06 0.15 7.07
N SER A 75 19.02 0.67 6.31
CA SER A 75 19.88 1.80 6.68
C SER A 75 19.16 3.15 6.70
N GLY A 76 17.98 3.22 6.08
CA GLY A 76 17.27 4.46 5.77
C GLY A 76 17.68 5.09 4.42
N ARG A 77 18.62 4.48 3.68
CA ARG A 77 19.01 4.93 2.34
C ARG A 77 17.85 4.77 1.37
N ILE A 78 17.59 5.81 0.57
CA ILE A 78 16.51 5.85 -0.42
C ILE A 78 17.08 5.78 -1.82
N VAL A 79 16.68 4.74 -2.56
CA VAL A 79 17.05 4.54 -3.97
C VAL A 79 15.83 4.77 -4.83
N GLN A 80 15.93 5.63 -5.85
CA GLN A 80 14.86 5.83 -6.82
C GLN A 80 15.13 5.01 -8.09
N LEU A 81 14.12 4.24 -8.53
CA LEU A 81 14.23 3.34 -9.67
C LEU A 81 13.40 3.82 -10.88
N VAL A 82 12.27 4.49 -10.64
CA VAL A 82 11.34 4.96 -11.69
C VAL A 82 10.94 6.39 -11.35
N PRO A 83 10.94 7.33 -12.33
CA PRO A 83 10.42 8.68 -12.09
C PRO A 83 8.95 8.68 -11.70
N GLU A 84 8.54 9.56 -10.79
CA GLU A 84 7.13 9.67 -10.37
C GLU A 84 6.18 10.04 -11.51
N SER A 85 6.68 10.68 -12.56
CA SER A 85 5.92 10.95 -13.80
C SER A 85 5.58 9.69 -14.59
N ARG A 86 6.26 8.57 -14.33
CA ARG A 86 6.08 7.30 -15.02
C ARG A 86 5.24 6.33 -14.18
N ARG A 87 4.71 5.31 -14.83
CA ARG A 87 3.93 4.22 -14.25
C ARG A 87 4.85 3.06 -13.92
N ALA A 88 5.30 2.93 -12.68
CA ALA A 88 5.97 1.70 -12.21
C ALA A 88 4.99 0.53 -12.09
N TRP A 89 5.50 -0.69 -12.09
CA TRP A 89 4.69 -1.93 -12.11
C TRP A 89 4.77 -2.65 -10.76
N HIS A 90 4.09 -2.11 -9.71
CA HIS A 90 4.16 -2.60 -8.33
C HIS A 90 2.83 -3.13 -7.77
N ALA A 91 1.69 -2.66 -8.29
CA ALA A 91 0.39 -2.95 -7.69
C ALA A 91 -0.27 -4.24 -8.22
N GLY A 92 0.03 -4.62 -9.49
CA GLY A 92 -0.61 -5.76 -10.14
C GLY A 92 -2.14 -5.61 -10.22
N ALA A 93 -2.86 -6.73 -10.19
CA ALA A 93 -4.32 -6.73 -10.10
C ALA A 93 -4.75 -6.19 -8.73
N SER A 94 -5.37 -5.02 -8.71
CA SER A 94 -5.67 -4.26 -7.50
C SER A 94 -6.84 -3.30 -7.72
N CYS A 95 -7.45 -2.85 -6.62
CA CYS A 95 -8.52 -1.86 -6.68
C CYS A 95 -8.58 -1.04 -5.39
N TRP A 96 -8.79 0.26 -5.51
CA TRP A 96 -9.10 1.14 -4.40
C TRP A 96 -10.07 2.23 -4.83
N ARG A 97 -11.20 2.38 -4.12
CA ARG A 97 -12.28 3.34 -4.45
C ARG A 97 -12.73 3.24 -5.92
N GLY A 98 -12.82 2.01 -6.47
CA GLY A 98 -13.19 1.76 -7.85
C GLY A 98 -12.06 1.95 -8.87
N GLU A 99 -10.90 2.54 -8.49
CA GLU A 99 -9.73 2.63 -9.35
C GLU A 99 -9.02 1.28 -9.45
N ARG A 100 -8.87 0.76 -10.68
CA ARG A 100 -8.26 -0.55 -10.95
C ARG A 100 -6.86 -0.46 -11.54
N ASP A 101 -6.44 0.66 -12.09
CA ASP A 101 -5.05 0.89 -12.52
C ASP A 101 -4.26 1.62 -11.43
N MET A 102 -4.10 0.95 -10.27
CA MET A 102 -3.35 1.51 -9.15
C MET A 102 -1.88 1.80 -9.49
N ASN A 103 -1.30 1.11 -10.49
CA ASN A 103 0.02 1.48 -11.00
C ASN A 103 0.05 2.90 -11.59
N SER A 104 -1.01 3.32 -12.29
CA SER A 104 -1.12 4.69 -12.83
C SER A 104 -1.52 5.72 -11.78
N ALA A 105 -2.29 5.33 -10.77
CA ALA A 105 -2.79 6.22 -9.74
C ALA A 105 -1.78 6.51 -8.62
N SER A 106 -0.74 5.68 -8.46
CA SER A 106 0.09 5.73 -7.26
C SER A 106 1.59 5.84 -7.50
N VAL A 107 2.30 6.19 -6.43
CA VAL A 107 3.73 5.97 -6.24
C VAL A 107 3.91 4.72 -5.39
N GLY A 108 4.67 3.72 -5.87
CA GLY A 108 5.05 2.53 -5.10
C GLY A 108 6.35 2.77 -4.35
N VAL A 109 6.37 2.39 -3.08
CA VAL A 109 7.55 2.45 -2.20
C VAL A 109 7.77 1.07 -1.60
N GLU A 110 8.87 0.45 -1.97
CA GLU A 110 9.36 -0.83 -1.43
C GLU A 110 10.22 -0.58 -0.20
N VAL A 111 9.80 -1.09 0.95
CA VAL A 111 10.55 -1.00 2.20
C VAL A 111 11.26 -2.34 2.41
N CYS A 112 12.60 -2.33 2.45
CA CYS A 112 13.38 -3.55 2.58
C CYS A 112 13.05 -4.28 3.89
N ASN A 113 12.51 -5.48 3.75
CA ASN A 113 12.14 -6.38 4.84
C ASN A 113 11.92 -7.77 4.24
N ALA A 114 12.34 -8.82 4.93
CA ALA A 114 12.22 -10.19 4.45
C ALA A 114 10.75 -10.68 4.36
N GLY A 115 9.81 -9.90 4.90
CA GLY A 115 8.38 -10.18 4.84
C GLY A 115 7.97 -11.41 5.64
N HIS A 116 6.74 -11.86 5.45
CA HIS A 116 6.17 -12.98 6.20
C HIS A 116 6.96 -14.28 6.02
N ASP A 117 7.45 -14.54 4.81
CA ASP A 117 8.20 -15.76 4.52
C ASP A 117 9.60 -15.74 5.16
N GLY A 118 10.13 -14.55 5.49
CA GLY A 118 11.34 -14.34 6.27
C GLY A 118 11.09 -14.08 7.76
N GLY A 119 9.90 -14.44 8.29
CA GLY A 119 9.54 -14.28 9.69
C GLY A 119 9.06 -12.90 10.08
N LEU A 120 8.81 -12.03 9.10
CA LEU A 120 8.35 -10.66 9.27
C LEU A 120 9.13 -9.92 10.38
N PRO A 121 10.42 -9.62 10.17
CA PRO A 121 11.22 -8.88 11.14
C PRO A 121 10.68 -7.47 11.34
N ASP A 122 11.03 -6.86 12.47
CA ASP A 122 10.66 -5.47 12.75
C ASP A 122 11.40 -4.52 11.79
N PHE A 123 10.76 -3.40 11.47
CA PHE A 123 11.37 -2.35 10.64
C PHE A 123 12.27 -1.47 11.49
N PRO A 124 13.55 -1.25 11.12
CA PRO A 124 14.44 -0.36 11.86
C PRO A 124 13.90 1.08 11.94
N ALA A 125 14.06 1.74 13.08
CA ALA A 125 13.54 3.09 13.30
C ALA A 125 14.03 4.08 12.23
N ARG A 126 15.33 4.06 11.87
CA ARG A 126 15.91 4.91 10.82
C ARG A 126 15.29 4.67 9.43
N GLN A 127 14.89 3.44 9.12
CA GLN A 127 14.20 3.10 7.89
C GLN A 127 12.81 3.73 7.86
N ILE A 128 12.09 3.65 8.97
CA ILE A 128 10.76 4.26 9.10
C ILE A 128 10.82 5.79 9.09
N GLU A 129 11.84 6.39 9.67
CA GLU A 129 12.10 7.84 9.57
C GLU A 129 12.29 8.27 8.10
N ALA A 130 13.05 7.50 7.33
CA ALA A 130 13.23 7.73 5.89
C ALA A 130 11.93 7.55 5.10
N VAL A 131 11.13 6.51 5.38
CA VAL A 131 9.79 6.30 4.78
C VAL A 131 8.88 7.48 5.09
N ILE A 132 8.85 7.96 6.33
CA ILE A 132 8.03 9.10 6.74
C ILE A 132 8.44 10.37 5.97
N ALA A 133 9.74 10.66 5.89
CA ALA A 133 10.26 11.82 5.18
C ALA A 133 9.88 11.77 3.68
N LEU A 134 10.10 10.63 3.03
CA LEU A 134 9.77 10.42 1.62
C LEU A 134 8.26 10.52 1.37
N CYS A 135 7.43 9.83 2.14
CA CYS A 135 5.97 9.87 1.96
C CYS A 135 5.38 11.26 2.18
N ARG A 136 5.92 12.01 3.15
CA ARG A 136 5.51 13.40 3.41
C ARG A 136 5.83 14.30 2.22
N ASP A 137 7.02 14.17 1.66
CA ASP A 137 7.45 14.93 0.48
C ASP A 137 6.57 14.60 -0.73
N ILE A 138 6.38 13.32 -1.05
CA ILE A 138 5.49 12.88 -2.13
C ILE A 138 4.07 13.42 -1.91
N ALA A 139 3.53 13.26 -0.71
CA ALA A 139 2.17 13.70 -0.38
C ALA A 139 2.01 15.20 -0.57
N SER A 140 3.01 16.00 -0.15
CA SER A 140 3.01 17.45 -0.34
C SER A 140 3.05 17.86 -1.81
N ARG A 141 3.95 17.27 -2.60
CA ARG A 141 4.13 17.62 -4.03
C ARG A 141 2.96 17.14 -4.90
N CYS A 142 2.42 15.97 -4.61
CA CYS A 142 1.36 15.34 -5.41
C CYS A 142 -0.05 15.63 -4.88
N GLY A 143 -0.22 16.21 -3.68
CA GLY A 143 -1.51 16.44 -3.06
C GLY A 143 -2.18 15.13 -2.60
N VAL A 144 -1.39 14.12 -2.19
CA VAL A 144 -1.92 12.85 -1.71
C VAL A 144 -2.54 13.05 -0.34
N ARG A 145 -3.81 12.67 -0.20
CA ARG A 145 -4.55 12.76 1.08
C ARG A 145 -4.12 11.62 2.02
N PRO A 146 -4.23 11.81 3.35
CA PRO A 146 -3.83 10.80 4.33
C PRO A 146 -4.44 9.41 4.07
N GLU A 147 -5.72 9.32 3.74
CA GLU A 147 -6.45 8.08 3.47
C GLU A 147 -6.13 7.46 2.10
N ARG A 148 -5.18 8.03 1.37
CA ARG A 148 -4.63 7.49 0.12
C ARG A 148 -3.17 7.04 0.24
N ILE A 149 -2.66 6.94 1.47
CA ILE A 149 -1.39 6.26 1.78
C ILE A 149 -1.77 4.87 2.26
N LEU A 150 -1.52 3.86 1.42
CA LEU A 150 -2.15 2.55 1.46
C LEU A 150 -1.12 1.44 1.60
N ALA A 151 -1.54 0.33 2.20
CA ALA A 151 -0.82 -0.93 2.11
C ALA A 151 -1.12 -1.61 0.76
N HIS A 152 -0.18 -2.41 0.24
CA HIS A 152 -0.49 -3.28 -0.90
C HIS A 152 -1.64 -4.25 -0.57
N SER A 153 -1.69 -4.73 0.67
CA SER A 153 -2.80 -5.57 1.15
C SER A 153 -4.16 -4.86 1.13
N ASP A 154 -4.22 -3.52 1.26
CA ASP A 154 -5.49 -2.79 1.18
C ASP A 154 -6.07 -2.82 -0.22
N ILE A 155 -5.22 -2.65 -1.23
CA ILE A 155 -5.65 -2.60 -2.64
C ILE A 155 -5.75 -3.99 -3.30
N ALA A 156 -5.23 -5.03 -2.65
CA ALA A 156 -5.23 -6.41 -3.15
C ALA A 156 -5.49 -7.44 -2.04
N PRO A 157 -6.64 -7.33 -1.31
CA PRO A 157 -6.97 -8.24 -0.22
C PRO A 157 -6.93 -9.71 -0.65
N GLY A 158 -6.41 -10.58 0.21
CA GLY A 158 -6.27 -12.02 -0.06
C GLY A 158 -5.13 -12.40 -1.00
N ARG A 159 -4.71 -11.52 -1.89
CA ARG A 159 -3.57 -11.73 -2.79
C ARG A 159 -2.25 -11.26 -2.18
N LYS A 160 -2.29 -10.18 -1.41
CA LYS A 160 -1.12 -9.52 -0.83
C LYS A 160 -1.25 -9.33 0.67
N ARG A 161 -0.10 -9.32 1.36
CA ARG A 161 -0.03 -9.11 2.81
C ARG A 161 0.92 -7.96 3.18
N ASP A 162 1.73 -7.50 2.24
CA ASP A 162 2.69 -6.41 2.45
C ASP A 162 2.00 -5.04 2.67
N PRO A 163 2.61 -4.12 3.46
CA PRO A 163 3.88 -4.24 4.18
C PRO A 163 3.79 -5.05 5.49
N GLY A 164 2.64 -5.68 5.82
CA GLY A 164 2.46 -6.55 6.97
C GLY A 164 2.01 -5.83 8.23
N GLU A 165 1.56 -6.60 9.22
CA GLU A 165 1.01 -6.10 10.48
C GLU A 165 2.07 -5.47 11.40
N LYS A 166 3.37 -5.76 11.19
CA LYS A 166 4.45 -5.10 11.92
C LYS A 166 4.86 -3.75 11.35
N PHE A 167 4.29 -3.35 10.20
CA PHE A 167 4.57 -2.03 9.66
C PHE A 167 3.97 -0.94 10.56
N PRO A 168 4.75 0.07 11.00
CA PRO A 168 4.35 0.95 12.09
C PRO A 168 3.47 2.11 11.62
N TRP A 169 2.27 1.82 11.13
CA TRP A 169 1.29 2.81 10.65
C TRP A 169 1.00 3.92 11.65
N ARG A 170 0.95 3.57 12.95
CA ARG A 170 0.78 4.53 14.05
C ARG A 170 1.89 5.59 14.07
N ALA A 171 3.14 5.17 13.85
CA ALA A 171 4.28 6.09 13.84
C ALA A 171 4.23 7.02 12.62
N LEU A 172 3.83 6.52 11.45
CA LEU A 172 3.62 7.35 10.27
C LEU A 172 2.57 8.41 10.53
N SER A 173 1.41 8.02 11.05
CA SER A 173 0.30 8.93 11.34
C SER A 173 0.66 9.97 12.40
N ALA A 174 1.37 9.61 13.46
CA ALA A 174 1.89 10.54 14.44
C ALA A 174 2.82 11.60 13.83
N ALA A 175 3.48 11.27 12.72
CA ALA A 175 4.30 12.18 11.92
C ALA A 175 3.51 12.91 10.81
N GLY A 176 2.17 12.79 10.77
CA GLY A 176 1.31 13.43 9.76
C GLY A 176 1.26 12.70 8.41
N VAL A 177 1.63 11.42 8.37
CA VAL A 177 1.66 10.59 7.15
C VAL A 177 0.68 9.44 7.31
N GLY A 178 -0.33 9.35 6.43
CA GLY A 178 -1.35 8.30 6.47
C GLY A 178 -2.52 8.62 7.40
N HIS A 179 -3.54 7.79 7.30
CA HIS A 179 -4.78 7.89 8.07
C HIS A 179 -4.78 6.79 9.14
N TRP A 180 -4.90 7.19 10.40
CA TRP A 180 -4.86 6.28 11.54
C TRP A 180 -5.72 6.83 12.68
N ILE A 181 -6.31 5.93 13.41
CA ILE A 181 -6.88 6.21 14.74
C ILE A 181 -6.32 5.18 15.71
N GLU A 182 -6.32 5.49 17.00
CA GLU A 182 -5.99 4.48 18.01
C GLU A 182 -7.15 3.49 18.11
N PRO A 183 -6.96 2.22 17.74
CA PRO A 183 -8.03 1.24 17.78
C PRO A 183 -8.37 0.88 19.22
N PRO A 184 -9.64 0.56 19.55
CA PRO A 184 -9.97 -0.01 20.83
C PRO A 184 -9.28 -1.36 21.04
N PRO A 185 -9.03 -1.79 22.29
CA PRO A 185 -8.45 -3.08 22.59
C PRO A 185 -9.18 -4.24 21.87
N PRO A 186 -8.47 -5.30 21.50
CA PRO A 186 -9.10 -6.48 20.90
C PRO A 186 -10.21 -7.05 21.81
N SER A 187 -11.35 -7.37 21.21
CA SER A 187 -12.49 -7.96 21.92
C SER A 187 -12.61 -9.45 21.60
N SER A 188 -12.93 -10.27 22.59
CA SER A 188 -13.27 -11.68 22.37
C SER A 188 -14.67 -11.85 21.76
N GLN A 189 -15.48 -10.78 21.75
CA GLN A 189 -16.84 -10.83 21.18
C GLN A 189 -16.78 -10.73 19.66
N THR A 190 -16.95 -11.85 18.98
CA THR A 190 -17.17 -11.92 17.53
C THR A 190 -18.56 -11.34 17.21
N LEU A 191 -18.60 -10.35 16.33
CA LEU A 191 -19.86 -9.85 15.76
C LEU A 191 -20.20 -10.56 14.47
N LEU A 192 -19.22 -10.61 13.52
CA LEU A 192 -19.41 -11.18 12.20
C LEU A 192 -18.17 -11.97 11.80
N ALA A 193 -18.38 -13.14 11.23
CA ALA A 193 -17.32 -14.03 10.73
C ALA A 193 -17.81 -14.81 9.52
N ARG A 194 -16.93 -15.54 8.90
CA ARG A 194 -17.22 -16.39 7.74
C ARG A 194 -18.40 -17.32 8.01
N GLY A 195 -19.34 -17.36 7.06
CA GLY A 195 -20.58 -18.11 7.13
C GLY A 195 -21.76 -17.34 7.74
N HIS A 196 -21.56 -16.15 8.31
CA HIS A 196 -22.66 -15.27 8.70
C HIS A 196 -23.30 -14.62 7.46
N GLU A 197 -24.61 -14.34 7.56
CA GLU A 197 -25.38 -13.75 6.47
C GLU A 197 -26.38 -12.69 6.99
N GLY A 198 -26.90 -11.90 6.04
CA GLY A 198 -27.99 -10.96 6.29
C GLY A 198 -27.58 -9.49 6.44
N PRO A 199 -28.50 -8.65 6.92
CA PRO A 199 -28.31 -7.20 6.97
C PRO A 199 -27.06 -6.72 7.74
N PRO A 200 -26.65 -7.33 8.86
CA PRO A 200 -25.43 -6.91 9.56
C PRO A 200 -24.17 -7.10 8.72
N VAL A 201 -24.07 -8.23 7.98
CA VAL A 201 -22.94 -8.48 7.06
C VAL A 201 -22.93 -7.45 5.93
N ARG A 202 -24.09 -7.19 5.34
CA ARG A 202 -24.24 -6.17 4.29
C ARG A 202 -23.81 -4.79 4.79
N GLY A 203 -24.14 -4.45 6.04
CA GLY A 203 -23.74 -3.20 6.67
C GLY A 203 -22.21 -3.07 6.80
N LEU A 204 -21.53 -4.13 7.26
CA LEU A 204 -20.07 -4.17 7.34
C LEU A 204 -19.43 -4.04 5.95
N GLN A 205 -19.92 -4.80 4.98
CA GLN A 205 -19.44 -4.75 3.59
C GLN A 205 -19.58 -3.35 2.98
N ALA A 206 -20.73 -2.70 3.21
CA ALA A 206 -20.95 -1.33 2.76
C ALA A 206 -19.99 -0.34 3.40
N MET A 207 -19.71 -0.47 4.70
CA MET A 207 -18.71 0.38 5.37
C MET A 207 -17.30 0.17 4.80
N LEU A 208 -16.86 -1.07 4.56
CA LEU A 208 -15.57 -1.37 3.96
C LEU A 208 -15.46 -0.79 2.54
N SER A 209 -16.52 -0.95 1.74
CA SER A 209 -16.59 -0.39 0.38
C SER A 209 -16.55 1.15 0.38
N LEU A 210 -17.30 1.81 1.27
CA LEU A 210 -17.28 3.27 1.42
C LEU A 210 -15.92 3.82 1.87
N TYR A 211 -15.17 3.05 2.67
CA TYR A 211 -13.82 3.43 3.04
C TYR A 211 -12.86 3.37 1.83
N GLY A 212 -13.03 2.37 0.97
CA GLY A 212 -12.23 2.25 -0.26
C GLY A 212 -11.95 0.84 -0.74
N TYR A 213 -12.21 -0.18 0.06
CA TYR A 213 -11.96 -1.57 -0.31
C TYR A 213 -12.85 -2.04 -1.47
N ASP A 214 -12.30 -2.89 -2.35
CA ASP A 214 -13.07 -3.57 -3.41
C ASP A 214 -13.94 -4.67 -2.79
N GLN A 215 -15.08 -4.28 -2.20
CA GLN A 215 -15.98 -5.16 -1.45
C GLN A 215 -17.41 -5.05 -1.97
N ASP A 216 -17.99 -6.19 -2.36
CA ASP A 216 -19.40 -6.30 -2.72
C ASP A 216 -20.27 -6.29 -1.47
N THR A 217 -21.52 -5.81 -1.60
CA THR A 217 -22.51 -5.78 -0.52
C THR A 217 -23.50 -6.94 -0.62
N SER A 218 -23.01 -8.15 -0.83
CA SER A 218 -23.84 -9.36 -1.01
C SER A 218 -24.69 -9.71 0.21
N GLY A 219 -24.23 -9.37 1.41
CA GLY A 219 -24.80 -9.80 2.68
C GLY A 219 -24.37 -11.21 3.10
N VAL A 220 -23.41 -11.82 2.42
CA VAL A 220 -22.78 -13.10 2.79
C VAL A 220 -21.34 -12.85 3.20
N PHE A 221 -20.97 -13.25 4.41
CA PHE A 221 -19.58 -13.16 4.87
C PHE A 221 -18.81 -14.35 4.30
N ASP A 222 -18.33 -14.19 3.09
CA ASP A 222 -17.59 -15.18 2.32
C ASP A 222 -16.08 -15.04 2.52
N ALA A 223 -15.28 -15.81 1.77
CA ALA A 223 -13.81 -15.74 1.81
C ALA A 223 -13.27 -14.38 1.35
N ARG A 224 -13.96 -13.67 0.44
CA ARG A 224 -13.56 -12.34 0.01
C ARG A 224 -13.75 -11.33 1.14
N THR A 225 -14.91 -11.35 1.80
CA THR A 225 -15.17 -10.49 2.96
C THR A 225 -14.17 -10.72 4.08
N GLU A 226 -13.87 -12.00 4.39
CA GLU A 226 -12.83 -12.38 5.36
C GLU A 226 -11.46 -11.79 4.99
N ALA A 227 -11.06 -11.91 3.73
CA ALA A 227 -9.78 -11.37 3.23
C ALA A 227 -9.73 -9.83 3.34
N VAL A 228 -10.84 -9.13 3.05
CA VAL A 228 -10.92 -7.66 3.18
C VAL A 228 -10.86 -7.25 4.65
N VAL A 229 -11.57 -7.95 5.55
CA VAL A 229 -11.48 -7.69 7.00
C VAL A 229 -10.06 -7.92 7.51
N ALA A 230 -9.39 -9.00 7.08
CA ALA A 230 -8.00 -9.26 7.46
C ALA A 230 -7.03 -8.19 6.92
N ALA A 231 -7.23 -7.68 5.70
CA ALA A 231 -6.44 -6.58 5.16
C ALA A 231 -6.65 -5.29 5.96
N PHE A 232 -7.89 -4.95 6.28
CA PHE A 232 -8.25 -3.84 7.16
C PHE A 232 -7.57 -3.95 8.54
N GLN A 233 -7.64 -5.12 9.17
CA GLN A 233 -7.01 -5.38 10.45
C GLN A 233 -5.49 -5.22 10.38
N ARG A 234 -4.85 -5.72 9.33
CA ARG A 234 -3.40 -5.63 9.13
C ARG A 234 -2.91 -4.19 9.08
N HIS A 235 -3.71 -3.29 8.53
CA HIS A 235 -3.40 -1.87 8.48
C HIS A 235 -3.79 -1.16 9.79
N PHE A 236 -5.02 -1.33 10.27
CA PHE A 236 -5.63 -0.49 11.31
C PHE A 236 -5.75 -1.15 12.68
N ARG A 237 -5.55 -2.47 12.76
CA ARG A 237 -5.62 -3.27 14.00
C ARG A 237 -4.61 -4.42 14.00
N PRO A 238 -3.32 -4.11 13.90
CA PRO A 238 -2.26 -5.12 13.68
C PRO A 238 -2.11 -6.14 14.81
N GLU A 239 -2.63 -5.86 16.01
CA GLU A 239 -2.60 -6.78 17.16
C GLU A 239 -3.49 -8.01 16.96
N ARG A 240 -4.45 -7.95 16.01
CA ARG A 240 -5.36 -9.05 15.71
C ARG A 240 -5.74 -9.07 14.24
N VAL A 241 -5.10 -9.95 13.49
CA VAL A 241 -5.32 -10.14 12.06
C VAL A 241 -5.85 -11.55 11.82
N ASP A 242 -7.17 -11.72 11.96
CA ASP A 242 -7.83 -13.03 11.87
C ASP A 242 -8.99 -13.06 10.87
N GLY A 243 -9.35 -11.92 10.27
CA GLY A 243 -10.47 -11.80 9.35
C GLY A 243 -11.85 -11.86 10.02
N VAL A 244 -11.90 -11.86 11.36
CA VAL A 244 -13.14 -11.85 12.14
C VAL A 244 -13.47 -10.42 12.55
N ALA A 245 -14.63 -9.91 12.18
CA ALA A 245 -15.08 -8.60 12.61
C ALA A 245 -15.60 -8.67 14.05
N ASP A 246 -14.75 -8.29 15.00
CA ASP A 246 -15.12 -8.04 16.39
C ASP A 246 -15.65 -6.61 16.58
N VAL A 247 -16.07 -6.27 17.80
CA VAL A 247 -16.55 -4.93 18.15
C VAL A 247 -15.49 -3.87 17.78
N GLY A 248 -14.23 -4.12 18.12
CA GLY A 248 -13.15 -3.19 17.84
C GLY A 248 -12.91 -2.97 16.33
N THR A 249 -13.06 -4.00 15.50
CA THR A 249 -12.95 -3.85 14.03
C THR A 249 -14.03 -2.89 13.50
N VAL A 250 -15.27 -3.06 13.96
CA VAL A 250 -16.39 -2.22 13.50
C VAL A 250 -16.25 -0.78 14.01
N GLU A 251 -15.85 -0.61 15.27
CA GLU A 251 -15.66 0.72 15.86
C GLU A 251 -14.50 1.48 15.22
N THR A 252 -13.38 0.80 14.95
CA THR A 252 -12.25 1.38 14.21
C THR A 252 -12.68 1.86 12.83
N LEU A 253 -13.41 1.02 12.09
CA LEU A 253 -13.87 1.37 10.74
C LEU A 253 -14.84 2.58 10.77
N LYS A 254 -15.77 2.64 11.72
CA LYS A 254 -16.67 3.79 11.90
C LYS A 254 -15.91 5.07 12.23
N ALA A 255 -14.93 5.00 13.13
CA ALA A 255 -14.15 6.16 13.52
C ALA A 255 -13.28 6.69 12.37
N LEU A 256 -12.63 5.79 11.58
CA LEU A 256 -11.91 6.18 10.38
C LEU A 256 -12.83 6.87 9.36
N GLN A 257 -14.03 6.32 9.12
CA GLN A 257 -14.99 6.95 8.21
C GLN A 257 -15.43 8.34 8.67
N SER A 258 -15.64 8.52 9.98
CA SER A 258 -16.01 9.83 10.54
C SER A 258 -14.89 10.86 10.39
N GLY A 259 -13.64 10.44 10.26
CA GLY A 259 -12.48 11.30 10.03
C GLY A 259 -12.26 11.65 8.56
N LEU A 260 -12.94 10.98 7.62
CA LEU A 260 -12.83 11.29 6.20
C LEU A 260 -13.43 12.69 5.94
N ARG A 261 -12.62 13.59 5.39
CA ARG A 261 -13.14 14.90 4.95
C ARG A 261 -13.97 14.71 3.68
N ALA A 262 -15.15 15.32 3.64
CA ALA A 262 -15.90 15.48 2.41
C ALA A 262 -15.02 16.22 1.39
N GLY A 263 -14.64 15.54 0.33
CA GLY A 263 -13.77 16.09 -0.73
C GLY A 263 -14.38 15.81 -2.10
N PRO A 264 -13.89 16.46 -3.17
CA PRO A 264 -14.44 16.34 -4.52
C PRO A 264 -14.41 14.95 -5.16
N ASP A 265 -13.99 13.92 -4.45
CA ASP A 265 -13.95 12.51 -4.94
C ASP A 265 -15.33 11.83 -4.94
N GLU A 266 -16.41 12.48 -4.51
CA GLU A 266 -17.78 11.92 -4.57
C GLU A 266 -18.28 11.65 -6.01
N PHE A 267 -17.58 12.18 -7.03
CA PHE A 267 -18.00 12.07 -8.44
C PHE A 267 -17.55 10.81 -9.18
N ILE A 268 -16.78 9.88 -8.55
CA ILE A 268 -16.29 8.68 -9.25
C ILE A 268 -17.36 7.56 -9.28
N LEU A 269 -18.36 7.59 -8.44
CA LEU A 269 -19.41 6.54 -8.38
C LEU A 269 -20.34 6.51 -9.61
N GLU A 270 -20.36 7.54 -10.46
CA GLU A 270 -21.22 7.58 -11.66
C GLU A 270 -20.59 6.95 -12.93
N ARG A 271 -19.31 6.58 -12.91
CA ARG A 271 -18.63 6.01 -14.11
C ARG A 271 -18.61 4.49 -14.19
N CYS A 272 -19.19 3.80 -13.22
CA CYS A 272 -19.27 2.33 -13.16
C CYS A 272 -20.70 1.79 -13.30
N ARG A 273 -21.53 2.43 -14.14
CA ARG A 273 -22.79 1.84 -14.61
C ARG A 273 -22.69 1.43 -16.06
#